data_ce281b5a548c31f08b4a13374a3f4fc7
#
_entry.id   ce281b5a548c31f08b4a13374a3f4fc7
#
_cell.length_a   1.000
_cell.length_b   1.000
_cell.length_c   1.000
_cell.angle_alpha   90.00
_cell.angle_beta   90.00
_cell.angle_gamma   90.00
#
_symmetry.space_group_name_H-M   'P 1'
#
loop_
_entity.id
_entity.type
_entity.pdbx_description
1 polymer ?
#
loop_
_entity_poly.entity_id
_entity_poly.type
_entity_poly.pdbx_seq_one_letter_code
_entity_poly.pdbx_strand_id
1 'polypeptide(L)'
;MSCAISAYRRLCHERGSFGTEPASLRSAFQPIFTLGVAGQDPEMSSVKTGQGGYSYDELKRIWIAAEELGYDSAWLYDHFQPLGRKEAPCLESWTTLAALGSVTKKLKIGTMVTSVSYRHPSLLAKMATTVDIISGGRLILGIGAGWYEEEYHAYGYEFPDQRTRVRQLKEALIIIEKLWTEDRATFRGQFYRIQDAISMPKPKQHPRPRILVGITKGRKTPPYLAVRYADGFNTPTGSLEECRAILQSIGHFCQRCGKDLRDLTKSWQSYVLIGKTSSEVEEIVAKEAKERGQSPAEFRKNAVERGFVIGGPDECVQQLGRFKEAGINHFLVIFADDSSIQPLEIFRDEVIPQRR
;
A
#
# COMPACT_ATOMS: atom_id res chain seq x y z
N MET A 1 5.89 22.69 -32.89
CA MET A 1 6.08 21.83 -31.68
C MET A 1 6.73 22.54 -30.50
N SER A 2 7.15 23.80 -30.66
CA SER A 2 7.82 24.57 -29.59
C SER A 2 6.88 25.37 -28.67
N CYS A 3 5.62 25.57 -29.03
CA CYS A 3 4.68 26.45 -28.27
C CYS A 3 3.98 25.79 -27.09
N ALA A 4 3.78 24.47 -27.11
CA ALA A 4 3.07 23.75 -26.02
C ALA A 4 3.92 23.54 -24.74
N ILE A 5 5.24 23.51 -24.90
CA ILE A 5 6.18 23.31 -23.78
C ILE A 5 6.39 24.61 -22.97
N SER A 6 6.27 25.77 -23.63
CA SER A 6 6.42 27.07 -22.98
C SER A 6 5.21 27.41 -22.07
N ALA A 7 4.01 27.01 -22.44
CA ALA A 7 2.81 27.23 -21.63
C ALA A 7 2.81 26.41 -20.32
N TYR A 8 3.40 25.21 -20.35
CA TYR A 8 3.48 24.36 -19.16
C TYR A 8 4.49 24.86 -18.11
N ARG A 9 5.59 25.50 -18.55
CA ARG A 9 6.57 26.08 -17.62
C ARG A 9 6.09 27.34 -16.90
N ARG A 10 5.22 28.16 -17.51
CA ARG A 10 4.68 29.37 -16.87
C ARG A 10 3.62 29.09 -15.81
N LEU A 11 2.88 27.98 -15.90
CA LEU A 11 1.87 27.57 -14.91
C LEU A 11 2.45 27.02 -13.60
N CYS A 12 3.75 26.72 -13.57
CA CYS A 12 4.40 26.20 -12.36
C CYS A 12 5.07 27.27 -11.50
N HIS A 13 5.19 28.53 -11.96
CA HIS A 13 5.98 29.54 -11.24
C HIS A 13 5.21 30.71 -10.63
N GLU A 14 3.94 30.90 -10.96
CA GLU A 14 3.16 32.00 -10.35
C GLU A 14 1.90 31.50 -9.67
N ARG A 15 1.91 31.66 -8.33
CA ARG A 15 0.78 31.59 -7.39
C ARG A 15 -0.05 30.30 -7.36
N GLY A 16 -0.03 29.65 -6.23
CA GLY A 16 -0.89 28.60 -5.64
C GLY A 16 -2.36 28.45 -6.05
N SER A 17 -2.72 28.68 -7.31
CA SER A 17 -4.04 28.36 -7.84
C SER A 17 -3.87 27.41 -9.04
N PHE A 18 -4.21 26.14 -8.87
CA PHE A 18 -4.43 25.25 -9.99
C PHE A 18 -5.65 25.78 -10.76
N GLY A 19 -5.38 26.49 -11.86
CA GLY A 19 -6.40 26.86 -12.81
C GLY A 19 -7.09 25.60 -13.36
N THR A 20 -8.36 25.72 -13.68
CA THR A 20 -9.16 24.71 -14.39
C THR A 20 -8.40 24.26 -15.65
N GLU A 21 -8.24 22.95 -15.83
CA GLU A 21 -7.67 22.39 -17.07
C GLU A 21 -8.41 22.97 -18.29
N PRO A 22 -7.70 23.33 -19.36
CA PRO A 22 -8.32 23.83 -20.59
C PRO A 22 -9.32 22.82 -21.15
N ALA A 23 -10.47 23.27 -21.61
CA ALA A 23 -11.56 22.44 -22.15
C ALA A 23 -11.11 21.46 -23.26
N SER A 24 -10.03 21.78 -24.00
CA SER A 24 -9.44 20.93 -25.02
C SER A 24 -8.77 19.66 -24.49
N LEU A 25 -8.40 19.60 -23.21
CA LEU A 25 -7.90 18.40 -22.56
C LEU A 25 -9.01 17.53 -21.96
N ARG A 26 -10.22 18.09 -21.79
CA ARG A 26 -11.38 17.33 -21.28
C ARG A 26 -11.92 16.34 -22.30
N SER A 27 -11.79 16.60 -23.60
CA SER A 27 -12.33 15.73 -24.65
C SER A 27 -11.44 14.52 -25.00
N ALA A 28 -10.14 14.57 -24.65
CA ALA A 28 -9.20 13.49 -24.93
C ALA A 28 -9.13 12.42 -23.80
N PHE A 29 -9.75 12.67 -22.66
CA PHE A 29 -9.79 11.77 -21.51
C PHE A 29 -11.22 11.53 -21.09
N GLN A 30 -11.95 10.71 -21.85
CA GLN A 30 -13.10 10.06 -21.26
C GLN A 30 -12.63 9.25 -20.04
N PRO A 31 -13.36 9.29 -18.92
CA PRO A 31 -13.02 8.46 -17.77
C PRO A 31 -13.10 7.00 -18.22
N ILE A 32 -11.96 6.32 -18.26
CA ILE A 32 -11.85 4.86 -18.51
C ILE A 32 -12.42 4.06 -17.32
N PHE A 33 -13.06 4.73 -16.39
CA PHE A 33 -13.67 4.11 -15.23
C PHE A 33 -15.16 3.87 -15.49
N THR A 34 -15.53 2.69 -15.96
CA THR A 34 -16.86 2.14 -15.70
C THR A 34 -17.01 2.03 -14.18
N LEU A 35 -18.00 2.75 -13.66
CA LEU A 35 -18.46 2.67 -12.28
C LEU A 35 -18.70 1.19 -11.93
N GLY A 36 -17.75 0.60 -11.22
CA GLY A 36 -18.05 -0.57 -10.40
C GLY A 36 -19.07 -0.12 -9.37
N VAL A 37 -20.10 -0.92 -9.16
CA VAL A 37 -21.20 -0.65 -8.24
C VAL A 37 -20.64 -0.11 -6.92
N ALA A 38 -21.06 1.10 -6.56
CA ALA A 38 -20.72 1.75 -5.31
C ALA A 38 -21.27 0.93 -4.14
N GLY A 39 -20.43 0.05 -3.60
CA GLY A 39 -20.65 -0.61 -2.33
C GLY A 39 -19.57 -0.10 -1.39
N GLN A 40 -19.95 0.37 -0.21
CA GLN A 40 -18.98 0.62 0.85
C GLN A 40 -18.20 -0.68 1.05
N ASP A 41 -16.88 -0.66 0.81
CA ASP A 41 -16.06 -1.80 1.18
C ASP A 41 -16.23 -2.03 2.68
N PRO A 42 -16.60 -3.24 3.11
CA PRO A 42 -16.64 -3.55 4.54
C PRO A 42 -15.27 -3.27 5.15
N GLU A 43 -15.26 -2.98 6.45
CA GLU A 43 -14.01 -2.82 7.16
C GLU A 43 -13.15 -4.07 6.99
N MET A 44 -11.91 -3.91 6.52
CA MET A 44 -10.98 -5.00 6.29
C MET A 44 -9.91 -5.04 7.37
N SER A 45 -9.69 -6.22 7.95
CA SER A 45 -8.60 -6.52 8.87
C SER A 45 -7.58 -7.41 8.18
N SER A 46 -6.35 -6.94 8.10
CA SER A 46 -5.32 -7.55 7.27
C SER A 46 -4.00 -7.68 8.02
N VAL A 47 -3.24 -8.72 7.72
CA VAL A 47 -1.91 -8.90 8.29
C VAL A 47 -0.84 -8.51 7.26
N LYS A 48 0.20 -7.81 7.70
CA LYS A 48 1.40 -7.56 6.93
C LYS A 48 2.59 -8.20 7.63
N THR A 49 3.02 -9.32 7.12
CA THR A 49 4.19 -10.03 7.65
C THR A 49 5.50 -9.41 7.16
N GLY A 50 5.51 -8.93 5.91
CA GLY A 50 6.79 -8.76 5.23
C GLY A 50 7.44 -10.12 4.94
N GLN A 51 8.65 -10.13 4.47
CA GLN A 51 9.42 -11.37 4.23
C GLN A 51 10.82 -11.33 4.85
N GLY A 52 11.16 -10.26 5.53
CA GLY A 52 12.46 -10.10 6.17
C GLY A 52 12.57 -10.89 7.45
N GLY A 53 13.58 -11.76 7.53
CA GLY A 53 13.83 -12.61 8.69
C GLY A 53 13.08 -13.95 8.68
N TYR A 54 12.28 -14.23 7.64
CA TYR A 54 11.50 -15.46 7.53
C TYR A 54 12.03 -16.40 6.46
N SER A 55 11.92 -17.70 6.73
CA SER A 55 11.91 -18.73 5.69
C SER A 55 10.56 -18.75 4.95
N TYR A 56 10.54 -19.38 3.78
CA TYR A 56 9.30 -19.56 3.03
C TYR A 56 8.25 -20.39 3.82
N ASP A 57 8.70 -21.42 4.53
CA ASP A 57 7.77 -22.28 5.29
C ASP A 57 7.13 -21.54 6.47
N GLU A 58 7.85 -20.65 7.12
CA GLU A 58 7.28 -19.79 8.17
C GLU A 58 6.23 -18.83 7.60
N LEU A 59 6.53 -18.14 6.50
CA LEU A 59 5.57 -17.27 5.82
C LEU A 59 4.33 -18.05 5.39
N LYS A 60 4.52 -19.23 4.79
CA LYS A 60 3.41 -20.11 4.38
C LYS A 60 2.53 -20.49 5.57
N ARG A 61 3.12 -20.88 6.70
CA ARG A 61 2.39 -21.23 7.92
C ARG A 61 1.57 -20.03 8.43
N ILE A 62 2.17 -18.84 8.51
CA ILE A 62 1.51 -17.62 8.98
C ILE A 62 0.36 -17.23 8.05
N TRP A 63 0.55 -17.30 6.73
CA TRP A 63 -0.48 -16.91 5.77
C TRP A 63 -1.66 -17.89 5.74
N ILE A 64 -1.40 -19.19 5.88
CA ILE A 64 -2.46 -20.20 6.02
C ILE A 64 -3.24 -19.96 7.32
N ALA A 65 -2.55 -19.74 8.45
CA ALA A 65 -3.18 -19.43 9.71
C ALA A 65 -4.02 -18.14 9.63
N ALA A 66 -3.51 -17.08 9.00
CA ALA A 66 -4.28 -15.85 8.79
C ALA A 66 -5.56 -16.09 7.96
N GLU A 67 -5.50 -16.95 6.93
CA GLU A 67 -6.68 -17.34 6.16
C GLU A 67 -7.70 -18.13 7.00
N GLU A 68 -7.25 -19.10 7.77
CA GLU A 68 -8.10 -19.92 8.65
C GLU A 68 -8.74 -19.09 9.76
N LEU A 69 -8.00 -18.13 10.28
CA LEU A 69 -8.49 -17.14 11.27
C LEU A 69 -9.44 -16.09 10.66
N GLY A 70 -9.63 -16.05 9.34
CA GLY A 70 -10.58 -15.15 8.68
C GLY A 70 -10.09 -13.72 8.51
N TYR A 71 -8.79 -13.49 8.41
CA TYR A 71 -8.27 -12.22 7.91
C TYR A 71 -8.67 -11.99 6.46
N ASP A 72 -8.87 -10.74 6.08
CA ASP A 72 -9.33 -10.37 4.72
C ASP A 72 -8.20 -10.38 3.70
N SER A 73 -6.97 -10.00 4.12
CA SER A 73 -5.81 -9.98 3.23
C SER A 73 -4.48 -10.13 3.96
N ALA A 74 -3.45 -10.56 3.22
CA ALA A 74 -2.08 -10.62 3.70
C ALA A 74 -1.10 -9.93 2.72
N TRP A 75 -0.04 -9.35 3.26
CA TRP A 75 0.81 -8.42 2.54
C TRP A 75 2.29 -8.66 2.79
N LEU A 76 3.08 -8.60 1.71
CA LEU A 76 4.53 -8.49 1.76
C LEU A 76 4.95 -7.02 1.55
N TYR A 77 6.24 -6.73 1.70
CA TYR A 77 6.84 -5.47 1.24
C TYR A 77 7.83 -5.74 0.10
N ASP A 78 8.12 -4.73 -0.73
CA ASP A 78 9.02 -4.90 -1.87
C ASP A 78 10.41 -4.33 -1.55
N HIS A 79 11.14 -5.04 -0.67
CA HIS A 79 12.51 -4.77 -0.29
C HIS A 79 13.40 -5.97 -0.57
N PHE A 80 14.69 -5.74 -0.79
CA PHE A 80 15.69 -6.78 -1.01
C PHE A 80 16.39 -7.20 0.27
N GLN A 81 16.29 -6.39 1.31
CA GLN A 81 16.85 -6.63 2.64
C GLN A 81 15.84 -6.26 3.72
N PRO A 82 15.88 -6.90 4.91
CA PRO A 82 15.01 -6.55 6.00
C PRO A 82 15.33 -5.15 6.54
N LEU A 83 14.28 -4.40 6.84
CA LEU A 83 14.41 -3.09 7.46
C LEU A 83 14.95 -3.23 8.88
N GLY A 84 16.11 -2.62 9.15
CA GLY A 84 16.74 -2.62 10.48
C GLY A 84 17.59 -3.83 10.83
N ARG A 85 17.54 -4.93 10.06
CA ARG A 85 18.36 -6.15 10.24
C ARG A 85 18.88 -6.63 8.89
N LYS A 86 19.77 -5.85 8.27
CA LYS A 86 20.20 -6.02 6.87
C LYS A 86 20.77 -7.39 6.52
N GLU A 87 21.38 -8.09 7.47
CA GLU A 87 22.01 -9.39 7.26
C GLU A 87 21.04 -10.57 7.42
N ALA A 88 19.82 -10.32 7.87
CA ALA A 88 18.82 -11.38 7.96
C ALA A 88 18.28 -11.75 6.56
N PRO A 89 17.81 -13.01 6.36
CA PRO A 89 17.22 -13.43 5.10
C PRO A 89 16.07 -12.52 4.64
N CYS A 90 15.98 -12.28 3.34
CA CYS A 90 14.86 -11.57 2.73
C CYS A 90 14.53 -12.18 1.37
N LEU A 91 13.39 -12.81 1.25
CA LEU A 91 12.94 -13.39 0.00
C LEU A 91 12.45 -12.30 -0.97
N GLU A 92 12.62 -12.53 -2.27
CA GLU A 92 12.10 -11.58 -3.28
C GLU A 92 10.56 -11.56 -3.24
N SER A 93 10.01 -10.38 -3.19
CA SER A 93 8.61 -10.12 -2.86
C SER A 93 7.62 -10.76 -3.86
N TRP A 94 7.76 -10.50 -5.15
CA TRP A 94 6.79 -10.94 -6.15
C TRP A 94 6.82 -12.45 -6.40
N THR A 95 8.01 -13.05 -6.36
CA THR A 95 8.19 -14.51 -6.45
C THR A 95 7.56 -15.19 -5.24
N THR A 96 7.82 -14.67 -4.05
CA THR A 96 7.22 -15.18 -2.80
C THR A 96 5.70 -14.99 -2.80
N LEU A 97 5.19 -13.85 -3.28
CA LEU A 97 3.76 -13.58 -3.39
C LEU A 97 3.05 -14.56 -4.31
N ALA A 98 3.66 -14.93 -5.44
CA ALA A 98 3.12 -15.94 -6.35
C ALA A 98 3.00 -17.31 -5.66
N ALA A 99 4.05 -17.72 -4.93
CA ALA A 99 4.06 -18.97 -4.18
C ALA A 99 3.02 -18.98 -3.07
N LEU A 100 2.91 -17.92 -2.26
CA LEU A 100 1.92 -17.80 -1.19
C LEU A 100 0.49 -17.72 -1.76
N GLY A 101 0.30 -17.03 -2.88
CA GLY A 101 -0.97 -16.97 -3.59
C GLY A 101 -1.47 -18.32 -4.10
N SER A 102 -0.55 -19.27 -4.39
CA SER A 102 -0.90 -20.62 -4.85
C SER A 102 -1.39 -21.53 -3.72
N VAL A 103 -0.93 -21.30 -2.49
CA VAL A 103 -1.25 -22.15 -1.32
C VAL A 103 -2.41 -21.61 -0.47
N THR A 104 -2.79 -20.36 -0.63
CA THR A 104 -4.00 -19.75 -0.03
C THR A 104 -5.19 -19.81 -0.99
N LYS A 105 -6.42 -19.70 -0.50
CA LYS A 105 -7.66 -19.88 -1.29
C LYS A 105 -8.61 -18.68 -1.26
N LYS A 106 -8.70 -17.97 -0.14
CA LYS A 106 -9.68 -16.89 0.09
C LYS A 106 -9.01 -15.54 0.34
N LEU A 107 -7.84 -15.57 0.99
CA LEU A 107 -7.10 -14.39 1.42
C LEU A 107 -6.73 -13.51 0.21
N LYS A 108 -7.14 -12.24 0.20
CA LYS A 108 -6.59 -11.27 -0.76
C LYS A 108 -5.10 -11.09 -0.48
N ILE A 109 -4.31 -10.90 -1.53
CA ILE A 109 -2.85 -10.87 -1.41
C ILE A 109 -2.27 -9.65 -2.11
N GLY A 110 -1.16 -9.14 -1.62
CA GLY A 110 -0.52 -8.00 -2.26
C GLY A 110 0.84 -7.63 -1.71
N THR A 111 1.43 -6.61 -2.32
CA THR A 111 2.63 -5.94 -1.83
C THR A 111 2.27 -4.55 -1.29
N MET A 112 2.78 -4.19 -0.12
CA MET A 112 2.53 -2.88 0.49
C MET A 112 3.85 -2.22 0.88
N VAL A 113 4.45 -1.51 -0.06
CA VAL A 113 4.06 -1.29 -1.45
C VAL A 113 5.21 -1.65 -2.40
N THR A 114 4.88 -2.05 -3.63
CA THR A 114 5.88 -2.22 -4.70
C THR A 114 6.56 -0.90 -5.00
N SER A 115 7.87 -0.90 -5.07
CA SER A 115 8.64 0.24 -5.55
C SER A 115 8.60 0.35 -7.07
N VAL A 116 8.11 1.49 -7.57
CA VAL A 116 7.98 1.73 -9.02
C VAL A 116 9.31 1.68 -9.76
N SER A 117 10.42 1.95 -9.09
CA SER A 117 11.75 2.06 -9.73
C SER A 117 12.49 0.74 -9.84
N TYR A 118 12.06 -0.32 -9.15
CA TYR A 118 12.75 -1.62 -9.19
C TYR A 118 12.46 -2.43 -10.46
N ARG A 119 11.40 -2.10 -11.21
CA ARG A 119 10.97 -2.82 -12.41
C ARG A 119 10.37 -1.87 -13.44
N HIS A 120 10.58 -2.17 -14.72
CA HIS A 120 9.83 -1.48 -15.75
C HIS A 120 8.32 -1.73 -15.57
N PRO A 121 7.44 -0.72 -15.68
CA PRO A 121 6.01 -0.88 -15.39
C PRO A 121 5.30 -1.93 -16.26
N SER A 122 5.79 -2.22 -17.48
CA SER A 122 5.23 -3.30 -18.30
C SER A 122 5.58 -4.68 -17.75
N LEU A 123 6.78 -4.87 -17.18
CA LEU A 123 7.13 -6.11 -16.49
C LEU A 123 6.28 -6.26 -15.23
N LEU A 124 6.14 -5.21 -14.44
CA LEU A 124 5.30 -5.22 -13.24
C LEU A 124 3.85 -5.59 -13.57
N ALA A 125 3.27 -5.00 -14.64
CA ALA A 125 1.93 -5.35 -15.09
C ALA A 125 1.78 -6.83 -15.45
N LYS A 126 2.80 -7.42 -16.10
CA LYS A 126 2.82 -8.86 -16.42
C LYS A 126 2.94 -9.74 -15.19
N MET A 127 3.84 -9.40 -14.27
CA MET A 127 4.01 -10.12 -13.00
C MET A 127 2.71 -10.09 -12.19
N ALA A 128 2.11 -8.92 -12.04
CA ALA A 128 0.86 -8.74 -11.33
C ALA A 128 -0.31 -9.53 -11.98
N THR A 129 -0.41 -9.53 -13.30
CA THR A 129 -1.37 -10.38 -14.01
C THR A 129 -1.17 -11.86 -13.70
N THR A 130 0.08 -12.31 -13.71
CA THR A 130 0.42 -13.72 -13.42
C THR A 130 0.02 -14.10 -12.00
N VAL A 131 0.35 -13.26 -11.02
CA VAL A 131 -0.03 -13.47 -9.61
C VAL A 131 -1.55 -13.43 -9.43
N ASP A 132 -2.25 -12.54 -10.14
CA ASP A 132 -3.71 -12.49 -10.11
C ASP A 132 -4.34 -13.79 -10.62
N ILE A 133 -3.83 -14.34 -11.71
CA ILE A 133 -4.29 -15.63 -12.24
C ILE A 133 -3.98 -16.78 -11.29
N ILE A 134 -2.74 -16.88 -10.79
CA ILE A 134 -2.32 -17.94 -9.85
C ILE A 134 -3.20 -17.91 -8.60
N SER A 135 -3.44 -16.73 -8.06
CA SER A 135 -4.26 -16.55 -6.85
C SER A 135 -5.77 -16.68 -7.10
N GLY A 136 -6.21 -16.84 -8.36
CA GLY A 136 -7.64 -16.94 -8.67
C GLY A 136 -8.40 -15.63 -8.64
N GLY A 137 -7.73 -14.48 -8.83
CA GLY A 137 -8.34 -13.15 -8.85
C GLY A 137 -8.35 -12.48 -7.47
N ARG A 138 -7.30 -12.66 -6.66
CA ARG A 138 -7.22 -12.14 -5.29
C ARG A 138 -6.13 -11.09 -5.10
N LEU A 139 -5.41 -10.70 -6.17
CA LEU A 139 -4.36 -9.69 -6.09
C LEU A 139 -4.92 -8.29 -5.82
N ILE A 140 -4.26 -7.56 -4.94
CA ILE A 140 -4.35 -6.10 -4.82
C ILE A 140 -2.94 -5.54 -5.03
N LEU A 141 -2.77 -4.65 -5.99
CA LEU A 141 -1.48 -4.01 -6.25
C LEU A 141 -1.29 -2.80 -5.35
N GLY A 142 -0.47 -2.92 -4.32
CA GLY A 142 0.06 -1.76 -3.62
C GLY A 142 1.32 -1.24 -4.34
N ILE A 143 1.36 0.04 -4.69
CA ILE A 143 2.48 0.65 -5.42
C ILE A 143 2.85 2.02 -4.87
N GLY A 144 4.12 2.34 -4.85
CA GLY A 144 4.65 3.60 -4.34
C GLY A 144 5.87 4.11 -5.11
N ALA A 145 6.27 5.32 -4.79
CA ALA A 145 7.39 5.98 -5.46
C ALA A 145 8.79 5.49 -5.02
N GLY A 146 8.88 4.59 -4.04
CA GLY A 146 10.14 4.20 -3.41
C GLY A 146 10.65 5.24 -2.40
N TRP A 147 11.45 4.80 -1.44
CA TRP A 147 11.90 5.68 -0.36
C TRP A 147 13.26 5.30 0.25
N TYR A 148 13.66 4.04 0.20
CA TYR A 148 14.82 3.52 0.92
C TYR A 148 16.10 3.67 0.07
N GLU A 149 16.64 4.87 0.03
CA GLU A 149 17.77 5.28 -0.81
C GLU A 149 18.98 4.34 -0.70
N GLU A 150 19.30 3.91 0.52
CA GLU A 150 20.44 3.03 0.77
C GLU A 150 20.32 1.71 0.03
N GLU A 151 19.12 1.11 0.00
CA GLU A 151 18.86 -0.14 -0.72
C GLU A 151 19.01 0.04 -2.24
N TYR A 152 18.54 1.17 -2.77
CA TYR A 152 18.72 1.50 -4.19
C TYR A 152 20.18 1.51 -4.57
N HIS A 153 21.01 2.22 -3.80
CA HIS A 153 22.45 2.29 -4.08
C HIS A 153 23.14 0.93 -3.90
N ALA A 154 22.79 0.18 -2.87
CA ALA A 154 23.37 -1.13 -2.60
C ALA A 154 23.12 -2.15 -3.73
N TYR A 155 21.96 -2.08 -4.37
CA TYR A 155 21.57 -2.98 -5.45
C TYR A 155 21.73 -2.39 -6.85
N GLY A 156 22.38 -1.23 -6.99
CA GLY A 156 22.72 -0.60 -8.28
C GLY A 156 21.54 0.06 -8.99
N TYR A 157 20.48 0.40 -8.26
CA TYR A 157 19.37 1.18 -8.81
C TYR A 157 19.60 2.67 -8.68
N GLU A 158 19.18 3.44 -9.68
CA GLU A 158 19.14 4.89 -9.57
C GLU A 158 18.11 5.34 -8.55
N PHE A 159 18.48 6.33 -7.72
CA PHE A 159 17.57 6.98 -6.79
C PHE A 159 17.36 8.45 -7.15
N PRO A 160 16.50 8.76 -8.13
CA PRO A 160 16.19 10.14 -8.49
C PRO A 160 15.53 10.90 -7.34
N ASP A 161 15.44 12.22 -7.45
CA ASP A 161 14.74 13.03 -6.46
C ASP A 161 13.26 12.62 -6.32
N GLN A 162 12.66 12.95 -5.20
CA GLN A 162 11.29 12.56 -4.86
C GLN A 162 10.27 13.00 -5.94
N ARG A 163 10.45 14.18 -6.53
CA ARG A 163 9.54 14.71 -7.56
C ARG A 163 9.60 13.85 -8.82
N THR A 164 10.78 13.44 -9.20
CA THR A 164 11.01 12.55 -10.35
C THR A 164 10.39 11.18 -10.10
N ARG A 165 10.64 10.55 -8.94
CA ARG A 165 10.04 9.25 -8.59
C ARG A 165 8.50 9.28 -8.57
N VAL A 166 7.91 10.36 -8.08
CA VAL A 166 6.43 10.52 -8.10
C VAL A 166 5.90 10.70 -9.53
N ARG A 167 6.66 11.31 -10.44
CA ARG A 167 6.29 11.41 -11.86
C ARG A 167 6.43 10.06 -12.57
N GLN A 168 7.46 9.28 -12.24
CA GLN A 168 7.60 7.89 -12.68
C GLN A 168 6.42 7.04 -12.22
N LEU A 169 6.00 7.16 -10.97
CA LEU A 169 4.81 6.48 -10.45
C LEU A 169 3.54 6.83 -11.24
N LYS A 170 3.34 8.10 -11.60
CA LYS A 170 2.22 8.48 -12.45
C LYS A 170 2.22 7.77 -13.81
N GLU A 171 3.36 7.76 -14.49
CA GLU A 171 3.48 7.10 -15.80
C GLU A 171 3.31 5.59 -15.69
N ALA A 172 3.85 4.98 -14.63
CA ALA A 172 3.70 3.56 -14.36
C ALA A 172 2.23 3.15 -14.12
N LEU A 173 1.48 3.93 -13.35
CA LEU A 173 0.05 3.69 -13.13
C LEU A 173 -0.73 3.70 -14.45
N ILE A 174 -0.44 4.64 -15.35
CA ILE A 174 -1.08 4.74 -16.65
C ILE A 174 -0.72 3.52 -17.54
N ILE A 175 0.55 3.12 -17.55
CA ILE A 175 1.01 1.97 -18.35
C ILE A 175 0.39 0.67 -17.86
N ILE A 176 0.36 0.46 -16.53
CA ILE A 176 -0.23 -0.75 -15.91
C ILE A 176 -1.71 -0.84 -16.26
N GLU A 177 -2.46 0.25 -16.09
CA GLU A 177 -3.88 0.32 -16.44
C GLU A 177 -4.11 -0.06 -17.91
N LYS A 178 -3.37 0.57 -18.85
CA LYS A 178 -3.47 0.29 -20.27
C LYS A 178 -3.18 -1.17 -20.61
N LEU A 179 -2.10 -1.75 -20.07
CA LEU A 179 -1.75 -3.14 -20.32
C LEU A 179 -2.78 -4.13 -19.78
N TRP A 180 -3.50 -3.78 -18.73
CA TRP A 180 -4.55 -4.61 -18.17
C TRP A 180 -5.88 -4.52 -18.92
N THR A 181 -6.18 -3.34 -19.50
CA THR A 181 -7.53 -3.05 -20.04
C THR A 181 -7.60 -2.91 -21.55
N GLU A 182 -6.51 -2.48 -22.21
CA GLU A 182 -6.49 -2.28 -23.68
C GLU A 182 -5.95 -3.53 -24.40
N ASP A 183 -6.46 -3.85 -25.58
CA ASP A 183 -5.96 -4.94 -26.41
C ASP A 183 -4.53 -4.68 -26.89
N ARG A 184 -4.28 -3.42 -27.27
CA ARG A 184 -2.98 -2.90 -27.71
C ARG A 184 -2.68 -1.59 -27.01
N ALA A 185 -1.68 -1.59 -26.15
CA ALA A 185 -1.31 -0.46 -25.32
C ALA A 185 -0.16 0.35 -25.95
N THR A 186 -0.38 1.64 -26.10
CA THR A 186 0.68 2.58 -26.49
C THR A 186 0.74 3.73 -25.49
N PHE A 187 1.94 4.04 -25.03
CA PHE A 187 2.21 5.17 -24.14
C PHE A 187 3.57 5.79 -24.46
N ARG A 188 3.63 7.10 -24.50
CA ARG A 188 4.86 7.87 -24.68
C ARG A 188 4.97 8.93 -23.59
N GLY A 189 5.71 8.59 -22.54
CA GLY A 189 5.98 9.47 -21.41
C GLY A 189 7.36 10.09 -21.46
N GLN A 190 7.73 10.69 -20.35
CA GLN A 190 9.07 11.23 -20.13
C GLN A 190 10.05 10.14 -19.70
N PHE A 191 9.57 9.17 -18.91
CA PHE A 191 10.39 8.14 -18.28
C PHE A 191 10.20 6.78 -18.95
N TYR A 192 8.98 6.50 -19.40
CA TYR A 192 8.64 5.19 -19.98
C TYR A 192 8.00 5.33 -21.35
N ARG A 193 8.21 4.30 -22.18
CA ARG A 193 7.59 4.19 -23.50
C ARG A 193 7.21 2.73 -23.76
N ILE A 194 5.98 2.51 -24.20
CA ILE A 194 5.52 1.26 -24.80
C ILE A 194 4.83 1.57 -26.13
N GLN A 195 4.89 0.65 -27.09
CA GLN A 195 4.30 0.84 -28.40
C GLN A 195 3.61 -0.45 -28.84
N ASP A 196 2.31 -0.34 -29.11
CA ASP A 196 1.47 -1.43 -29.64
C ASP A 196 1.62 -2.75 -28.86
N ALA A 197 1.79 -2.62 -27.55
CA ALA A 197 2.09 -3.73 -26.65
C ALA A 197 0.83 -4.58 -26.40
N ILE A 198 0.92 -5.87 -26.68
CA ILE A 198 -0.12 -6.86 -26.39
C ILE A 198 0.21 -7.51 -25.05
N SER A 199 -0.70 -7.40 -24.08
CA SER A 199 -0.57 -8.04 -22.76
C SER A 199 -1.64 -9.11 -22.57
N MET A 200 -1.30 -10.33 -22.99
CA MET A 200 -2.14 -11.53 -22.80
C MET A 200 -1.39 -12.56 -21.93
N PRO A 201 -2.12 -13.32 -21.06
CA PRO A 201 -3.53 -13.14 -20.75
C PRO A 201 -3.80 -11.82 -20.01
N LYS A 202 -5.07 -11.41 -19.95
CA LYS A 202 -5.50 -10.32 -19.07
C LYS A 202 -5.62 -10.82 -17.62
N PRO A 203 -5.63 -9.94 -16.61
CA PRO A 203 -5.95 -10.32 -15.24
C PRO A 203 -7.30 -11.06 -15.15
N LYS A 204 -7.46 -11.89 -14.13
CA LYS A 204 -8.72 -12.57 -13.85
C LYS A 204 -9.78 -11.63 -13.30
N GLN A 205 -9.36 -10.60 -12.55
CA GLN A 205 -10.27 -9.58 -12.02
C GLN A 205 -10.72 -8.60 -13.11
N HIS A 206 -11.99 -8.21 -13.09
CA HIS A 206 -12.57 -7.25 -14.02
C HIS A 206 -13.04 -5.99 -13.31
N PRO A 207 -12.77 -4.79 -13.87
CA PRO A 207 -12.02 -4.56 -15.12
C PRO A 207 -10.51 -4.83 -14.97
N ARG A 208 -10.00 -4.89 -13.73
CA ARG A 208 -8.59 -5.14 -13.38
C ARG A 208 -8.42 -5.37 -11.88
N PRO A 209 -7.25 -5.85 -11.40
CA PRO A 209 -6.91 -5.84 -9.97
C PRO A 209 -6.99 -4.43 -9.36
N ARG A 210 -7.42 -4.33 -8.11
CA ARG A 210 -7.41 -3.07 -7.37
C ARG A 210 -5.98 -2.55 -7.19
N ILE A 211 -5.83 -1.22 -7.19
CA ILE A 211 -4.57 -0.53 -6.98
C ILE A 211 -4.67 0.35 -5.74
N LEU A 212 -3.70 0.23 -4.82
CA LEU A 212 -3.54 1.13 -3.68
C LEU A 212 -2.22 1.89 -3.82
N VAL A 213 -2.26 3.23 -3.71
CA VAL A 213 -1.06 4.06 -3.76
C VAL A 213 -0.54 4.30 -2.34
N GLY A 214 0.74 3.99 -2.11
CA GLY A 214 1.42 4.32 -0.85
C GLY A 214 1.67 5.82 -0.70
N ILE A 215 1.25 6.40 0.42
CA ILE A 215 1.40 7.83 0.75
C ILE A 215 2.13 7.96 2.07
N THR A 216 3.44 8.21 2.05
CA THR A 216 4.25 8.44 3.26
C THR A 216 4.38 9.90 3.60
N LYS A 217 4.69 10.72 2.61
CA LYS A 217 4.87 12.17 2.74
C LYS A 217 4.31 12.87 1.51
N GLY A 218 3.92 14.13 1.68
CA GLY A 218 3.42 14.95 0.58
C GLY A 218 1.90 15.00 0.50
N ARG A 219 1.38 16.21 0.69
CA ARG A 219 -0.07 16.48 0.77
C ARG A 219 -0.70 16.83 -0.58
N LYS A 220 0.07 16.78 -1.70
CA LYS A 220 -0.43 17.22 -3.01
C LYS A 220 -0.43 16.09 -4.05
N THR A 221 0.75 15.70 -4.55
CA THR A 221 0.81 14.80 -5.71
C THR A 221 0.45 13.35 -5.42
N PRO A 222 0.98 12.66 -4.38
CA PRO A 222 0.57 11.29 -4.10
C PRO A 222 -0.93 11.13 -3.81
N PRO A 223 -1.59 12.00 -2.99
CA PRO A 223 -3.04 11.98 -2.83
C PRO A 223 -3.80 12.15 -4.15
N TYR A 224 -3.36 13.06 -5.03
CA TYR A 224 -3.96 13.22 -6.35
C TYR A 224 -3.84 11.94 -7.19
N LEU A 225 -2.67 11.27 -7.18
CA LEU A 225 -2.47 10.02 -7.92
C LEU A 225 -3.38 8.90 -7.41
N ALA A 226 -3.54 8.78 -6.09
CA ALA A 226 -4.43 7.81 -5.47
C ALA A 226 -5.89 8.02 -5.91
N VAL A 227 -6.36 9.27 -5.92
CA VAL A 227 -7.72 9.60 -6.37
C VAL A 227 -7.89 9.40 -7.87
N ARG A 228 -6.90 9.80 -8.69
CA ARG A 228 -7.07 9.84 -10.15
C ARG A 228 -6.83 8.50 -10.83
N TYR A 229 -5.89 7.69 -10.34
CA TYR A 229 -5.38 6.49 -11.04
C TYR A 229 -5.45 5.21 -10.22
N ALA A 230 -6.03 5.25 -9.02
CA ALA A 230 -6.12 4.08 -8.14
C ALA A 230 -7.51 3.95 -7.50
N ASP A 231 -7.70 2.87 -6.75
CA ASP A 231 -8.92 2.52 -6.04
C ASP A 231 -8.83 2.86 -4.53
N GLY A 232 -7.69 3.41 -4.13
CA GLY A 232 -7.45 3.81 -2.76
C GLY A 232 -5.99 4.13 -2.48
N PHE A 233 -5.68 4.23 -1.21
CA PHE A 233 -4.34 4.54 -0.73
C PHE A 233 -4.01 3.75 0.52
N ASN A 234 -2.70 3.66 0.81
CA ASN A 234 -2.19 3.23 2.10
C ASN A 234 -1.33 4.33 2.71
N THR A 235 -1.53 4.60 3.99
CA THR A 235 -0.63 5.43 4.78
C THR A 235 0.10 4.55 5.81
N PRO A 236 1.44 4.69 5.92
CA PRO A 236 2.19 3.94 6.92
C PRO A 236 1.88 4.45 8.32
N THR A 237 2.49 3.81 9.30
CA THR A 237 2.53 4.25 10.70
C THR A 237 2.70 5.78 10.80
N GLY A 238 1.81 6.39 11.57
CA GLY A 238 1.79 7.83 11.80
C GLY A 238 0.71 8.18 12.81
N SER A 239 0.79 9.37 13.38
CA SER A 239 -0.20 9.85 14.32
C SER A 239 -1.60 9.95 13.68
N LEU A 240 -2.63 9.94 14.51
CA LEU A 240 -4.00 10.15 14.06
C LEU A 240 -4.17 11.52 13.35
N GLU A 241 -3.41 12.53 13.76
CA GLU A 241 -3.41 13.84 13.14
C GLU A 241 -2.86 13.80 11.72
N GLU A 242 -1.72 13.12 11.51
CA GLU A 242 -1.15 12.91 10.18
C GLU A 242 -2.12 12.16 9.26
N CYS A 243 -2.77 11.12 9.80
CA CYS A 243 -3.80 10.36 9.08
C CYS A 243 -4.97 11.27 8.65
N ARG A 244 -5.51 12.08 9.56
CA ARG A 244 -6.56 13.06 9.27
C ARG A 244 -6.15 14.06 8.20
N ALA A 245 -4.92 14.55 8.24
CA ALA A 245 -4.40 15.49 7.24
C ALA A 245 -4.31 14.86 5.84
N ILE A 246 -3.96 13.57 5.74
CA ILE A 246 -3.97 12.84 4.47
C ILE A 246 -5.41 12.66 3.98
N LEU A 247 -6.33 12.23 4.84
CA LEU A 247 -7.75 12.05 4.50
C LEU A 247 -8.39 13.36 4.02
N GLN A 248 -8.08 14.48 4.65
CA GLN A 248 -8.54 15.80 4.21
C GLN A 248 -8.01 16.15 2.80
N SER A 249 -6.73 15.88 2.54
CA SER A 249 -6.13 16.09 1.22
C SER A 249 -6.77 15.21 0.15
N ILE A 250 -7.02 13.93 0.46
CA ILE A 250 -7.73 13.00 -0.43
C ILE A 250 -9.14 13.51 -0.72
N GLY A 251 -9.90 13.90 0.32
CA GLY A 251 -11.25 14.45 0.17
C GLY A 251 -11.31 15.66 -0.76
N HIS A 252 -10.34 16.59 -0.62
CA HIS A 252 -10.20 17.72 -1.54
C HIS A 252 -10.01 17.29 -3.00
N PHE A 253 -9.17 16.30 -3.26
CA PHE A 253 -8.97 15.80 -4.63
C PHE A 253 -10.16 15.00 -5.14
N CYS A 254 -10.87 14.27 -4.27
CA CYS A 254 -12.12 13.60 -4.65
C CYS A 254 -13.14 14.60 -5.18
N GLN A 255 -13.38 15.70 -4.47
CA GLN A 255 -14.28 16.77 -4.92
C GLN A 255 -13.86 17.33 -6.30
N ARG A 256 -12.57 17.57 -6.50
CA ARG A 256 -12.05 18.11 -7.78
C ARG A 256 -12.15 17.12 -8.94
N CYS A 257 -12.06 15.82 -8.66
CA CYS A 257 -12.12 14.76 -9.66
C CYS A 257 -13.52 14.17 -9.85
N GLY A 258 -14.53 14.67 -9.11
CA GLY A 258 -15.90 14.14 -9.16
C GLY A 258 -16.01 12.70 -8.65
N LYS A 259 -15.15 12.30 -7.69
CA LYS A 259 -15.17 10.98 -7.03
C LYS A 259 -15.73 11.12 -5.61
N ASP A 260 -16.37 10.06 -5.13
CA ASP A 260 -16.77 9.99 -3.73
C ASP A 260 -15.61 9.40 -2.89
N LEU A 261 -15.31 10.01 -1.76
CA LEU A 261 -14.32 9.51 -0.82
C LEU A 261 -14.71 8.12 -0.26
N ARG A 262 -16.02 7.81 -0.24
CA ARG A 262 -16.54 6.52 0.21
C ARG A 262 -16.15 5.36 -0.71
N ASP A 263 -15.92 5.64 -2.00
CA ASP A 263 -15.54 4.63 -3.00
C ASP A 263 -14.06 4.20 -2.89
N LEU A 264 -13.27 4.92 -2.08
CA LEU A 264 -11.85 4.64 -1.93
C LEU A 264 -11.58 3.72 -0.74
N THR A 265 -10.68 2.75 -0.96
CA THR A 265 -10.05 2.02 0.14
C THR A 265 -9.08 2.95 0.86
N LYS A 266 -9.35 3.21 2.13
CA LYS A 266 -8.56 4.08 3.01
C LYS A 266 -7.79 3.20 3.98
N SER A 267 -6.59 2.80 3.54
CA SER A 267 -5.75 1.84 4.25
C SER A 267 -4.76 2.55 5.16
N TRP A 268 -4.64 2.04 6.37
CA TRP A 268 -3.63 2.44 7.33
C TRP A 268 -2.90 1.21 7.86
N GLN A 269 -1.57 1.31 8.01
CA GLN A 269 -0.79 0.22 8.58
C GLN A 269 -0.09 0.65 9.85
N SER A 270 -0.01 -0.27 10.83
CA SER A 270 0.77 -0.05 12.03
C SER A 270 1.26 -1.33 12.67
N TYR A 271 2.26 -1.16 13.54
CA TYR A 271 2.68 -2.21 14.44
C TYR A 271 1.67 -2.37 15.58
N VAL A 272 1.40 -3.62 15.94
CA VAL A 272 0.52 -4.00 17.03
C VAL A 272 1.30 -4.85 18.02
N LEU A 273 1.41 -4.37 19.24
CA LEU A 273 1.99 -5.07 20.38
C LEU A 273 0.83 -5.45 21.29
N ILE A 274 0.34 -6.68 21.16
CA ILE A 274 -0.85 -7.16 21.85
C ILE A 274 -0.53 -8.37 22.74
N GLY A 275 -1.03 -8.35 23.95
CA GLY A 275 -0.99 -9.48 24.89
C GLY A 275 -2.36 -9.63 25.56
N LYS A 276 -2.67 -10.81 26.10
CA LYS A 276 -3.92 -11.04 26.87
C LYS A 276 -3.90 -10.37 28.23
N THR A 277 -2.72 -10.21 28.80
CA THR A 277 -2.50 -9.62 30.12
C THR A 277 -1.55 -8.43 30.04
N SER A 278 -1.65 -7.52 31.01
CA SER A 278 -0.71 -6.40 31.11
C SER A 278 0.74 -6.86 31.24
N SER A 279 1.00 -8.00 31.91
CA SER A 279 2.34 -8.59 32.01
C SER A 279 2.89 -8.98 30.63
N GLU A 280 2.10 -9.68 29.83
CA GLU A 280 2.50 -10.06 28.46
C GLU A 280 2.79 -8.82 27.59
N VAL A 281 1.97 -7.77 27.70
CA VAL A 281 2.20 -6.52 26.98
C VAL A 281 3.53 -5.87 27.39
N GLU A 282 3.82 -5.82 28.71
CA GLU A 282 5.09 -5.26 29.21
C GLU A 282 6.31 -6.10 28.77
N GLU A 283 6.18 -7.43 28.73
CA GLU A 283 7.23 -8.31 28.20
C GLU A 283 7.53 -8.04 26.73
N ILE A 284 6.48 -7.91 25.90
CA ILE A 284 6.60 -7.57 24.47
C ILE A 284 7.27 -6.19 24.31
N VAL A 285 6.82 -5.20 25.07
CA VAL A 285 7.38 -3.84 25.04
C VAL A 285 8.86 -3.85 25.48
N ALA A 286 9.21 -4.61 26.51
CA ALA A 286 10.59 -4.72 26.99
C ALA A 286 11.51 -5.39 25.94
N LYS A 287 11.04 -6.45 25.28
CA LYS A 287 11.74 -7.13 24.18
C LYS A 287 12.02 -6.16 23.03
N GLU A 288 10.99 -5.48 22.54
CA GLU A 288 11.10 -4.51 21.45
C GLU A 288 12.00 -3.31 21.79
N ALA A 289 11.92 -2.81 23.02
CA ALA A 289 12.77 -1.74 23.52
C ALA A 289 14.26 -2.17 23.54
N LYS A 290 14.53 -3.38 24.04
CA LYS A 290 15.88 -3.95 24.11
C LYS A 290 16.51 -4.08 22.71
N GLU A 291 15.73 -4.58 21.74
CA GLU A 291 16.22 -4.72 20.34
C GLU A 291 16.58 -3.38 19.70
N ARG A 292 15.98 -2.28 20.18
CA ARG A 292 16.24 -0.91 19.70
C ARG A 292 17.21 -0.12 20.56
N GLY A 293 17.76 -0.73 21.63
CA GLY A 293 18.65 -0.05 22.57
C GLY A 293 17.97 1.08 23.35
N GLN A 294 16.67 0.96 23.63
CA GLN A 294 15.86 1.94 24.35
C GLN A 294 15.39 1.39 25.70
N SER A 295 15.03 2.26 26.63
CA SER A 295 14.26 1.84 27.79
C SER A 295 12.80 1.55 27.39
N PRO A 296 12.09 0.64 28.12
CA PRO A 296 10.67 0.35 27.84
C PRO A 296 9.77 1.61 27.81
N ALA A 297 10.01 2.55 28.73
CA ALA A 297 9.25 3.79 28.81
C ALA A 297 9.50 4.71 27.59
N GLU A 298 10.76 4.85 27.19
CA GLU A 298 11.15 5.63 26.01
C GLU A 298 10.60 5.01 24.74
N PHE A 299 10.73 3.68 24.57
CA PHE A 299 10.18 2.96 23.43
C PHE A 299 8.65 3.15 23.34
N ARG A 300 7.93 2.94 24.46
CA ARG A 300 6.46 3.10 24.50
C ARG A 300 6.05 4.51 24.09
N LYS A 301 6.71 5.55 24.59
CA LYS A 301 6.44 6.94 24.22
C LYS A 301 6.62 7.14 22.70
N ASN A 302 7.79 6.77 22.18
CA ASN A 302 8.13 6.94 20.75
C ASN A 302 7.19 6.13 19.84
N ALA A 303 6.80 4.92 20.28
CA ALA A 303 5.91 4.05 19.54
C ALA A 303 4.49 4.63 19.44
N VAL A 304 3.94 5.14 20.53
CA VAL A 304 2.62 5.79 20.56
C VAL A 304 2.61 7.06 19.69
N GLU A 305 3.64 7.88 19.77
CA GLU A 305 3.78 9.08 18.91
C GLU A 305 3.82 8.71 17.42
N ARG A 306 4.35 7.55 17.09
CA ARG A 306 4.38 7.00 15.72
C ARG A 306 3.12 6.23 15.31
N GLY A 307 2.13 6.18 16.18
CA GLY A 307 0.85 5.53 15.90
C GLY A 307 0.87 4.00 16.07
N PHE A 308 1.80 3.44 16.86
CA PHE A 308 1.75 2.01 17.22
C PHE A 308 0.54 1.76 18.13
N VAL A 309 -0.03 0.58 17.99
CA VAL A 309 -1.11 0.08 18.85
C VAL A 309 -0.48 -0.83 19.91
N ILE A 310 -0.64 -0.48 21.18
CA ILE A 310 0.01 -1.19 22.30
C ILE A 310 -0.99 -1.39 23.41
N GLY A 311 -1.23 -2.63 23.82
CA GLY A 311 -2.09 -2.93 24.95
C GLY A 311 -2.76 -4.29 24.89
N GLY A 312 -3.69 -4.52 25.81
CA GLY A 312 -4.63 -5.63 25.75
C GLY A 312 -5.69 -5.44 24.68
N PRO A 313 -6.57 -6.43 24.46
CA PRO A 313 -7.59 -6.38 23.41
C PRO A 313 -8.46 -5.12 23.44
N ASP A 314 -9.00 -4.74 24.58
CA ASP A 314 -9.87 -3.56 24.72
C ASP A 314 -9.14 -2.26 24.41
N GLU A 315 -7.88 -2.13 24.83
CA GLU A 315 -7.05 -0.98 24.52
C GLU A 315 -6.75 -0.90 23.01
N CYS A 316 -6.50 -2.04 22.35
CA CYS A 316 -6.32 -2.13 20.91
C CYS A 316 -7.60 -1.72 20.17
N VAL A 317 -8.77 -2.19 20.59
CA VAL A 317 -10.08 -1.79 20.04
C VAL A 317 -10.26 -0.28 20.13
N GLN A 318 -10.00 0.30 21.30
CA GLN A 318 -10.14 1.75 21.52
C GLN A 318 -9.18 2.55 20.63
N GLN A 319 -7.91 2.15 20.55
CA GLN A 319 -6.90 2.85 19.74
C GLN A 319 -7.24 2.78 18.26
N LEU A 320 -7.58 1.61 17.73
CA LEU A 320 -7.96 1.42 16.33
C LEU A 320 -9.29 2.12 16.01
N GLY A 321 -10.24 2.16 16.97
CA GLY A 321 -11.52 2.84 16.84
C GLY A 321 -11.36 4.31 16.46
N ARG A 322 -10.37 5.01 17.01
CA ARG A 322 -10.06 6.41 16.67
C ARG A 322 -9.70 6.60 15.19
N PHE A 323 -9.01 5.65 14.58
CA PHE A 323 -8.68 5.68 13.15
C PHE A 323 -9.89 5.33 12.29
N LYS A 324 -10.74 4.39 12.74
CA LYS A 324 -12.02 4.08 12.09
C LYS A 324 -12.94 5.30 12.06
N GLU A 325 -13.10 5.99 13.19
CA GLU A 325 -13.86 7.24 13.30
C GLU A 325 -13.31 8.35 12.39
N ALA A 326 -12.00 8.40 12.19
CA ALA A 326 -11.38 9.31 11.23
C ALA A 326 -11.67 8.95 9.77
N GLY A 327 -12.18 7.74 9.49
CA GLY A 327 -12.59 7.28 8.17
C GLY A 327 -11.70 6.21 7.55
N ILE A 328 -10.75 5.62 8.28
CA ILE A 328 -10.00 4.45 7.82
C ILE A 328 -10.95 3.24 7.77
N ASN A 329 -10.88 2.47 6.68
CA ASN A 329 -11.68 1.26 6.47
C ASN A 329 -10.85 0.01 6.13
N HIS A 330 -9.52 0.13 6.11
CA HIS A 330 -8.62 -0.99 5.90
C HIS A 330 -7.42 -0.89 6.84
N PHE A 331 -7.30 -1.86 7.75
CA PHE A 331 -6.25 -1.91 8.76
C PHE A 331 -5.25 -3.01 8.44
N LEU A 332 -4.01 -2.64 8.15
CA LEU A 332 -2.89 -3.54 8.00
C LEU A 332 -2.12 -3.58 9.33
N VAL A 333 -2.22 -4.68 10.04
CA VAL A 333 -1.50 -4.87 11.28
C VAL A 333 -0.18 -5.61 11.05
N ILE A 334 0.87 -5.18 11.73
CA ILE A 334 2.18 -5.80 11.76
C ILE A 334 2.41 -6.19 13.21
N PHE A 335 2.41 -7.48 13.50
CA PHE A 335 2.67 -7.93 14.87
C PHE A 335 4.17 -7.87 15.17
N ALA A 336 4.53 -7.47 16.40
CA ALA A 336 5.91 -7.36 16.84
C ALA A 336 6.58 -8.73 16.95
N ASP A 337 5.86 -9.72 17.43
CA ASP A 337 6.28 -11.14 17.40
C ASP A 337 5.48 -11.91 16.36
N ASP A 338 5.90 -11.80 15.13
CA ASP A 338 5.26 -12.40 13.98
C ASP A 338 5.76 -13.83 13.66
N SER A 339 6.72 -14.34 14.42
CA SER A 339 7.11 -15.78 14.40
C SER A 339 6.06 -16.68 15.06
N SER A 340 5.25 -16.12 15.97
CA SER A 340 4.14 -16.78 16.66
C SER A 340 2.80 -16.47 15.99
N ILE A 341 1.88 -17.44 15.97
CA ILE A 341 0.49 -17.22 15.53
C ILE A 341 -0.37 -16.62 16.64
N GLN A 342 0.09 -16.65 17.89
CA GLN A 342 -0.69 -16.19 19.04
C GLN A 342 -1.19 -14.73 18.94
N PRO A 343 -0.40 -13.75 18.50
CA PRO A 343 -0.91 -12.39 18.31
C PRO A 343 -2.03 -12.30 17.25
N LEU A 344 -1.95 -13.12 16.19
CA LEU A 344 -3.01 -13.19 15.18
C LEU A 344 -4.30 -13.75 15.79
N GLU A 345 -4.20 -14.80 16.61
CA GLU A 345 -5.35 -15.40 17.30
C GLU A 345 -6.01 -14.42 18.26
N ILE A 346 -5.23 -13.78 19.14
CA ILE A 346 -5.75 -12.78 20.09
C ILE A 346 -6.48 -11.66 19.34
N PHE A 347 -5.84 -11.12 18.30
CA PHE A 347 -6.41 -10.01 17.53
C PHE A 347 -7.70 -10.42 16.80
N ARG A 348 -7.74 -11.63 16.24
CA ARG A 348 -8.92 -12.16 15.58
C ARG A 348 -10.07 -12.40 16.56
N ASP A 349 -9.80 -13.02 17.70
CA ASP A 349 -10.84 -13.45 18.63
C ASP A 349 -11.41 -12.31 19.45
N GLU A 350 -10.57 -11.35 19.81
CA GLU A 350 -10.91 -10.35 20.83
C GLU A 350 -10.96 -8.90 20.29
N VAL A 351 -10.31 -8.61 19.15
CA VAL A 351 -10.30 -7.25 18.58
C VAL A 351 -11.22 -7.11 17.36
N ILE A 352 -11.11 -8.02 16.37
CA ILE A 352 -11.90 -7.93 15.13
C ILE A 352 -13.41 -7.96 15.39
N PRO A 353 -13.96 -8.86 16.25
CA PRO A 353 -15.40 -8.95 16.46
C PRO A 353 -16.01 -7.68 17.09
N GLN A 354 -15.26 -7.02 17.96
CA GLN A 354 -15.73 -5.79 18.62
C GLN A 354 -15.74 -4.57 17.67
N ARG A 355 -15.19 -4.72 16.48
CA ARG A 355 -15.04 -3.66 15.48
C ARG A 355 -15.99 -3.78 14.29
N ARG A 356 -16.53 -4.98 14.08
CA ARG A 356 -17.56 -5.25 13.06
C ARG A 356 -18.95 -4.93 13.59
#